data_113fddda2b93bade800f027fd3675f80
#
_entry.id   113fddda2b93bade800f027fd3675f80
#
_cell.length_a   1.000
_cell.length_b   1.000
_cell.length_c   1.000
_cell.angle_alpha   90.00
_cell.angle_beta   90.00
_cell.angle_gamma   90.00
#
_symmetry.space_group_name_H-M   'P 1'
#
loop_
_entity.id
_entity.type
_entity.pdbx_description
1 polymer ?
#
loop_
_entity_poly.entity_id
_entity_poly.type
_entity_poly.pdbx_seq_one_letter_code
_entity_poly.pdbx_strand_id
1 'polypeptide(L)'
;LDLSTLEEKTYKNIMRYSEYALNKSKKNGKNQYYVFNYEDYNQFLMIKQLTQSLKKSVADNFKCYELYYQPLVDVVTGNVCGAEALLRYKSEDGNILPPSIFIPILEETGLVVPVGKWIINEAIKKCKEIQAVIPEFHVNINVSYIQVIKSNLVKDVTTAFEKYNINPSSIIIEMTESGLLESNKRYMKIWSALKERGVGLALDDFGTGYS
;
A
#
# COMPACT_ATOMS: atom_id res chain seq x y z
N LEU A 1 10.49 -14.38 30.65
CA LEU A 1 10.07 -13.10 31.19
C LEU A 1 10.83 -12.82 32.48
N ASP A 2 11.61 -11.76 32.52
CA ASP A 2 12.26 -11.33 33.77
C ASP A 2 11.30 -10.42 34.54
N LEU A 3 10.82 -10.92 35.70
CA LEU A 3 9.86 -10.18 36.51
C LEU A 3 10.47 -8.95 37.20
N SER A 4 11.81 -8.90 37.34
CA SER A 4 12.48 -7.75 37.95
C SER A 4 12.38 -6.48 37.12
N THR A 5 12.31 -6.63 35.81
CA THR A 5 12.27 -5.54 34.83
C THR A 5 10.85 -5.01 34.53
N LEU A 6 9.81 -5.65 35.10
CA LEU A 6 8.43 -5.24 34.83
C LEU A 6 8.00 -4.05 35.70
N GLU A 7 7.45 -3.01 35.06
CA GLU A 7 6.89 -1.84 35.71
C GLU A 7 5.61 -2.18 36.49
N GLU A 8 4.71 -2.96 35.88
CA GLU A 8 3.47 -3.40 36.50
C GLU A 8 3.41 -4.92 36.61
N LYS A 9 3.47 -5.45 37.87
CA LYS A 9 3.53 -6.89 38.18
C LYS A 9 2.17 -7.51 38.49
N THR A 10 1.10 -7.08 37.83
CA THR A 10 -0.20 -7.72 37.96
C THR A 10 -0.23 -9.04 37.19
N TYR A 11 -1.00 -10.02 37.66
CA TYR A 11 -1.18 -11.31 36.98
C TYR A 11 -1.60 -11.10 35.50
N LYS A 12 -2.53 -10.19 35.27
CA LYS A 12 -3.03 -9.85 33.91
C LYS A 12 -1.91 -9.37 32.99
N ASN A 13 -1.04 -8.51 33.47
CA ASN A 13 0.07 -7.96 32.67
C ASN A 13 1.16 -9.01 32.44
N ILE A 14 1.50 -9.80 33.46
CA ILE A 14 2.46 -10.90 33.34
C ILE A 14 2.01 -11.88 32.25
N MET A 15 0.74 -12.29 32.27
CA MET A 15 0.19 -13.19 31.25
C MET A 15 0.26 -12.57 29.85
N ARG A 16 -0.10 -11.30 29.70
CA ARG A 16 -0.06 -10.58 28.43
C ARG A 16 1.37 -10.45 27.86
N TYR A 17 2.33 -10.12 28.72
CA TYR A 17 3.74 -10.00 28.31
C TYR A 17 4.35 -11.36 27.96
N SER A 18 3.99 -12.41 28.71
CA SER A 18 4.42 -13.78 28.42
C SER A 18 3.87 -14.28 27.10
N GLU A 19 2.59 -14.04 26.82
CA GLU A 19 1.95 -14.40 25.55
C GLU A 19 2.60 -13.65 24.37
N TYR A 20 2.87 -12.35 24.52
CA TYR A 20 3.57 -11.57 23.51
C TYR A 20 4.97 -12.14 23.26
N ALA A 21 5.77 -12.39 24.31
CA ALA A 21 7.13 -12.93 24.20
C ALA A 21 7.14 -14.30 23.52
N LEU A 22 6.19 -15.17 23.86
CA LEU A 22 6.02 -16.48 23.24
C LEU A 22 5.69 -16.36 21.74
N ASN A 23 4.77 -15.48 21.40
CA ASN A 23 4.37 -15.27 19.99
C ASN A 23 5.52 -14.66 19.18
N LYS A 24 6.29 -13.73 19.76
CA LYS A 24 7.48 -13.13 19.13
C LYS A 24 8.55 -14.21 18.86
N SER A 25 8.82 -15.07 19.85
CA SER A 25 9.75 -16.21 19.70
C SER A 25 9.31 -17.17 18.59
N LYS A 26 8.01 -17.49 18.50
CA LYS A 26 7.47 -18.35 17.44
C LYS A 26 7.59 -17.71 16.05
N LYS A 27 7.35 -16.40 15.90
CA LYS A 27 7.48 -15.66 14.64
C LYS A 27 8.94 -15.61 14.17
N ASN A 28 9.89 -15.48 15.08
CA ASN A 28 11.31 -15.40 14.78
C ASN A 28 11.97 -16.75 14.41
N GLY A 29 11.19 -17.81 14.15
CA GLY A 29 11.71 -19.09 13.63
C GLY A 29 11.56 -20.28 14.58
N LYS A 30 10.89 -20.13 15.70
CA LYS A 30 10.70 -21.18 16.74
C LYS A 30 12.04 -21.66 17.34
N ASN A 31 11.98 -22.63 18.26
CA ASN A 31 13.17 -23.24 18.92
C ASN A 31 14.18 -22.22 19.46
N GLN A 32 13.69 -21.08 19.95
CA GLN A 32 14.48 -20.00 20.54
C GLN A 32 13.68 -19.32 21.66
N TYR A 33 14.36 -18.61 22.53
CA TYR A 33 13.72 -17.75 23.52
C TYR A 33 13.72 -16.30 23.07
N TYR A 34 12.80 -15.53 23.59
CA TYR A 34 12.73 -14.08 23.42
C TYR A 34 12.66 -13.44 24.82
N VAL A 35 13.58 -12.52 25.09
CA VAL A 35 13.55 -11.72 26.31
C VAL A 35 12.58 -10.56 26.10
N PHE A 36 11.58 -10.45 26.95
CA PHE A 36 10.59 -9.38 26.85
C PHE A 36 11.27 -8.01 26.96
N ASN A 37 10.83 -7.11 26.07
CA ASN A 37 11.25 -5.73 26.04
C ASN A 37 10.01 -4.84 25.89
N TYR A 38 9.90 -3.78 26.69
CA TYR A 38 8.78 -2.85 26.66
C TYR A 38 8.70 -2.04 25.35
N GLU A 39 9.82 -1.64 24.80
CA GLU A 39 9.86 -0.89 23.54
C GLU A 39 9.25 -1.71 22.41
N ASP A 40 9.69 -2.95 22.25
CA ASP A 40 9.13 -3.90 21.27
C ASP A 40 7.63 -4.15 21.50
N TYR A 41 7.23 -4.25 22.77
CA TYR A 41 5.83 -4.46 23.12
C TYR A 41 4.96 -3.25 22.81
N ASN A 42 5.45 -2.05 23.09
CA ASN A 42 4.76 -0.79 22.76
C ASN A 42 4.63 -0.62 21.25
N GLN A 43 5.68 -0.92 20.48
CA GLN A 43 5.62 -0.94 19.02
C GLN A 43 4.57 -1.93 18.52
N PHE A 44 4.52 -3.14 19.09
CA PHE A 44 3.48 -4.12 18.78
C PHE A 44 2.08 -3.59 19.05
N LEU A 45 1.85 -2.92 20.19
CA LEU A 45 0.56 -2.32 20.50
C LEU A 45 0.18 -1.20 19.52
N MET A 46 1.14 -0.35 19.16
CA MET A 46 0.93 0.71 18.15
C MET A 46 0.55 0.12 16.78
N ILE A 47 1.27 -0.89 16.32
CA ILE A 47 0.96 -1.58 15.06
C ILE A 47 -0.43 -2.23 15.12
N LYS A 48 -0.77 -2.86 16.25
CA LYS A 48 -2.09 -3.47 16.45
C LYS A 48 -3.22 -2.43 16.42
N GLN A 49 -3.05 -1.29 17.07
CA GLN A 49 -4.01 -0.19 17.05
C GLN A 49 -4.15 0.38 15.63
N LEU A 50 -3.03 0.65 14.97
CA LEU A 50 -3.03 1.14 13.59
C LEU A 50 -3.72 0.14 12.65
N THR A 51 -3.45 -1.15 12.78
CA THR A 51 -4.13 -2.20 12.01
C THR A 51 -5.65 -2.13 12.17
N GLN A 52 -6.14 -1.92 13.39
CA GLN A 52 -7.58 -1.78 13.65
C GLN A 52 -8.16 -0.51 13.01
N SER A 53 -7.44 0.61 13.08
CA SER A 53 -7.84 1.88 12.47
C SER A 53 -7.89 1.77 10.94
N LEU A 54 -6.89 1.12 10.32
CA LEU A 54 -6.86 0.86 8.88
C LEU A 54 -8.06 0.00 8.43
N LYS A 55 -8.37 -1.07 9.19
CA LYS A 55 -9.54 -1.93 8.92
C LYS A 55 -10.86 -1.17 9.04
N LYS A 56 -11.00 -0.37 10.10
CA LYS A 56 -12.18 0.48 10.32
C LYS A 56 -12.37 1.46 9.17
N SER A 57 -11.30 2.13 8.73
CA SER A 57 -11.34 3.06 7.60
C SER A 57 -11.78 2.40 6.30
N VAL A 58 -11.31 1.18 5.99
CA VAL A 58 -11.77 0.41 4.82
C VAL A 58 -13.27 0.10 4.91
N ALA A 59 -13.75 -0.28 6.09
CA ALA A 59 -15.17 -0.57 6.32
C ALA A 59 -16.04 0.69 6.27
N ASP A 60 -15.48 1.87 6.59
CA ASP A 60 -16.14 3.18 6.57
C ASP A 60 -15.85 3.95 5.26
N ASN A 61 -15.97 3.27 4.12
CA ASN A 61 -15.76 3.84 2.77
C ASN A 61 -14.44 4.60 2.60
N PHE A 62 -13.35 4.09 3.15
CA PHE A 62 -11.99 4.63 3.03
C PHE A 62 -11.84 6.05 3.61
N LYS A 63 -12.64 6.43 4.60
CA LYS A 63 -12.76 7.80 5.15
C LYS A 63 -11.43 8.48 5.51
N CYS A 64 -10.44 7.70 5.97
CA CYS A 64 -9.13 8.22 6.38
C CYS A 64 -8.06 8.10 5.29
N TYR A 65 -8.41 7.59 4.11
CA TYR A 65 -7.49 7.52 2.98
C TYR A 65 -7.69 8.70 2.05
N GLU A 66 -6.58 9.30 1.62
CA GLU A 66 -6.54 10.40 0.68
C GLU A 66 -5.51 10.11 -0.42
N LEU A 67 -5.74 10.60 -1.64
CA LEU A 67 -4.74 10.62 -2.70
C LEU A 67 -4.18 12.03 -2.86
N TYR A 68 -2.86 12.14 -2.72
CA TYR A 68 -2.11 13.31 -3.10
C TYR A 68 -1.56 13.09 -4.50
N TYR A 69 -1.37 14.17 -5.24
CA TYR A 69 -0.92 14.10 -6.62
C TYR A 69 0.36 14.92 -6.76
N GLN A 70 1.48 14.24 -7.00
CA GLN A 70 2.75 14.88 -7.27
C GLN A 70 2.84 15.17 -8.77
N PRO A 71 2.94 16.44 -9.21
CA PRO A 71 2.92 16.78 -10.62
C PRO A 71 4.17 16.26 -11.35
N LEU A 72 3.96 15.75 -12.56
CA LEU A 72 4.99 15.41 -13.51
C LEU A 72 5.06 16.52 -14.55
N VAL A 73 6.27 17.00 -14.82
CA VAL A 73 6.53 18.13 -15.71
C VAL A 73 7.30 17.65 -16.93
N ASP A 74 6.81 17.98 -18.11
CA ASP A 74 7.52 17.77 -19.35
C ASP A 74 8.78 18.66 -19.41
N VAL A 75 9.94 18.04 -19.56
CA VAL A 75 11.24 18.73 -19.45
C VAL A 75 11.52 19.70 -20.60
N VAL A 76 10.82 19.55 -21.74
CA VAL A 76 11.02 20.41 -22.91
C VAL A 76 10.13 21.64 -22.82
N THR A 77 8.87 21.46 -22.45
CA THR A 77 7.88 22.55 -22.42
C THR A 77 7.75 23.22 -21.07
N GLY A 78 8.19 22.59 -19.98
CA GLY A 78 7.98 23.05 -18.60
C GLY A 78 6.53 22.94 -18.11
N ASN A 79 5.64 22.33 -18.88
CA ASN A 79 4.23 22.21 -18.55
C ASN A 79 3.96 20.92 -17.75
N VAL A 80 2.94 20.96 -16.89
CA VAL A 80 2.44 19.77 -16.22
C VAL A 80 1.79 18.85 -17.27
N CYS A 81 2.27 17.63 -17.37
CA CYS A 81 1.78 16.60 -18.29
C CYS A 81 1.11 15.41 -17.58
N GLY A 82 1.31 15.26 -16.29
CA GLY A 82 0.76 14.17 -15.52
C GLY A 82 0.92 14.36 -14.01
N ALA A 83 0.60 13.34 -13.26
CA ALA A 83 0.91 13.28 -11.83
C ALA A 83 1.05 11.84 -11.33
N GLU A 84 1.84 11.64 -10.29
CA GLU A 84 1.87 10.41 -9.53
C GLU A 84 0.83 10.46 -8.40
N ALA A 85 -0.02 9.44 -8.31
CA ALA A 85 -1.02 9.30 -7.27
C ALA A 85 -0.42 8.63 -6.04
N LEU A 86 -0.26 9.39 -4.97
CA LEU A 86 0.40 8.99 -3.75
C LEU A 86 -0.60 8.80 -2.61
N LEU A 87 -0.72 7.56 -2.12
CA LEU A 87 -1.60 7.25 -1.00
C LEU A 87 -1.14 7.96 0.28
N ARG A 88 -2.10 8.53 0.99
CA ARG A 88 -1.93 9.09 2.34
C ARG A 88 -2.97 8.49 3.27
N TYR A 89 -2.60 8.33 4.52
CA TYR A 89 -3.51 7.94 5.57
C TYR A 89 -3.51 9.02 6.65
N LYS A 90 -4.66 9.64 6.85
CA LYS A 90 -4.86 10.66 7.86
C LYS A 90 -5.59 10.05 9.05
N SER A 91 -4.91 9.92 10.19
CA SER A 91 -5.52 9.38 11.41
C SER A 91 -6.67 10.25 11.90
N GLU A 92 -7.53 9.69 12.76
CA GLU A 92 -8.66 10.44 13.35
C GLU A 92 -8.20 11.71 14.09
N ASP A 93 -6.96 11.73 14.59
CA ASP A 93 -6.31 12.89 15.23
C ASP A 93 -5.80 13.96 14.23
N GLY A 94 -5.98 13.71 12.93
CA GLY A 94 -5.57 14.61 11.86
C GLY A 94 -4.11 14.48 11.42
N ASN A 95 -3.33 13.57 11.99
CA ASN A 95 -1.95 13.33 11.61
C ASN A 95 -1.86 12.51 10.32
N ILE A 96 -1.02 12.94 9.39
CA ILE A 96 -0.72 12.20 8.16
C ILE A 96 0.40 11.22 8.45
N LEU A 97 0.12 9.92 8.32
CA LEU A 97 1.13 8.88 8.50
C LEU A 97 1.95 8.68 7.21
N PRO A 98 3.28 8.49 7.33
CA PRO A 98 4.13 8.15 6.19
C PRO A 98 3.73 6.79 5.59
N PRO A 99 3.74 6.64 4.24
CA PRO A 99 3.43 5.39 3.56
C PRO A 99 4.25 4.19 4.07
N SER A 100 5.52 4.40 4.38
CA SER A 100 6.44 3.37 4.91
C SER A 100 5.97 2.72 6.22
N ILE A 101 5.07 3.37 6.98
CA ILE A 101 4.52 2.83 8.23
C ILE A 101 3.29 1.96 7.96
N PHE A 102 2.36 2.40 7.09
CA PHE A 102 1.06 1.73 6.98
C PHE A 102 0.93 0.82 5.76
N ILE A 103 1.67 1.04 4.67
CA ILE A 103 1.63 0.16 3.48
C ILE A 103 2.03 -1.28 3.82
N PRO A 104 3.13 -1.55 4.57
CA PRO A 104 3.47 -2.91 4.97
C PRO A 104 2.36 -3.59 5.76
N ILE A 105 1.62 -2.84 6.60
CA ILE A 105 0.48 -3.38 7.35
C ILE A 105 -0.69 -3.72 6.41
N LEU A 106 -0.96 -2.89 5.40
CA LEU A 106 -1.97 -3.19 4.38
C LEU A 106 -1.64 -4.47 3.61
N GLU A 107 -0.37 -4.68 3.29
CA GLU A 107 0.13 -5.86 2.58
C GLU A 107 0.04 -7.12 3.45
N GLU A 108 0.55 -7.08 4.68
CA GLU A 108 0.51 -8.20 5.64
C GLU A 108 -0.93 -8.64 5.93
N THR A 109 -1.84 -7.68 6.07
CA THR A 109 -3.26 -7.94 6.38
C THR A 109 -4.13 -8.23 5.18
N GLY A 110 -3.62 -8.02 3.95
CA GLY A 110 -4.38 -8.12 2.70
C GLY A 110 -5.32 -6.94 2.43
N LEU A 111 -5.34 -5.92 3.27
CA LEU A 111 -6.12 -4.69 3.06
C LEU A 111 -5.65 -3.90 1.84
N VAL A 112 -4.42 -4.15 1.38
CA VAL A 112 -3.90 -3.54 0.14
C VAL A 112 -4.77 -3.85 -1.08
N VAL A 113 -5.52 -4.95 -1.08
CA VAL A 113 -6.43 -5.31 -2.18
C VAL A 113 -7.63 -4.35 -2.28
N PRO A 114 -8.49 -4.19 -1.25
CA PRO A 114 -9.60 -3.22 -1.32
C PRO A 114 -9.10 -1.77 -1.42
N VAL A 115 -8.03 -1.41 -0.72
CA VAL A 115 -7.43 -0.06 -0.78
C VAL A 115 -6.89 0.22 -2.18
N GLY A 116 -6.15 -0.70 -2.79
CA GLY A 116 -5.62 -0.55 -4.14
C GLY A 116 -6.71 -0.42 -5.21
N LYS A 117 -7.81 -1.17 -5.06
CA LYS A 117 -8.98 -0.98 -5.93
C LYS A 117 -9.59 0.41 -5.79
N TRP A 118 -9.69 0.92 -4.57
CA TRP A 118 -10.16 2.28 -4.30
C TRP A 118 -9.21 3.32 -4.91
N ILE A 119 -7.88 3.16 -4.74
CA ILE A 119 -6.86 4.03 -5.36
C ILE A 119 -7.05 4.12 -6.87
N ILE A 120 -7.17 2.97 -7.55
CA ILE A 120 -7.35 2.91 -9.00
C ILE A 120 -8.60 3.70 -9.42
N ASN A 121 -9.71 3.51 -8.72
CA ASN A 121 -10.95 4.24 -9.03
C ASN A 121 -10.80 5.75 -8.83
N GLU A 122 -10.26 6.19 -7.71
CA GLU A 122 -10.13 7.63 -7.40
C GLU A 122 -9.08 8.30 -8.29
N ALA A 123 -7.95 7.64 -8.57
CA ALA A 123 -6.91 8.19 -9.45
C ALA A 123 -7.40 8.34 -10.90
N ILE A 124 -8.10 7.34 -11.43
CA ILE A 124 -8.67 7.38 -12.78
C ILE A 124 -9.76 8.45 -12.89
N LYS A 125 -10.63 8.54 -11.88
CA LYS A 125 -11.64 9.60 -11.80
C LYS A 125 -10.98 10.98 -11.83
N LYS A 126 -9.95 11.20 -11.00
CA LYS A 126 -9.23 12.47 -10.91
C LYS A 126 -8.51 12.80 -12.22
N CYS A 127 -7.87 11.81 -12.85
CA CYS A 127 -7.25 11.98 -14.17
C CYS A 127 -8.28 12.48 -15.20
N LYS A 128 -9.46 11.87 -15.25
CA LYS A 128 -10.54 12.29 -16.14
C LYS A 128 -11.03 13.72 -15.87
N GLU A 129 -11.13 14.11 -14.60
CA GLU A 129 -11.48 15.48 -14.22
C GLU A 129 -10.45 16.50 -14.70
N ILE A 130 -9.15 16.19 -14.56
CA ILE A 130 -8.06 17.09 -14.97
C ILE A 130 -7.97 17.16 -16.49
N GLN A 131 -8.27 16.10 -17.24
CA GLN A 131 -8.28 16.09 -18.69
C GLN A 131 -9.28 17.07 -19.31
N ALA A 132 -10.23 17.58 -18.57
CA ALA A 132 -11.08 18.68 -19.01
C ALA A 132 -10.31 19.98 -19.23
N VAL A 133 -9.14 20.15 -18.58
CA VAL A 133 -8.26 21.33 -18.69
C VAL A 133 -6.97 20.99 -19.40
N ILE A 134 -6.41 19.81 -19.15
CA ILE A 134 -5.15 19.31 -19.76
C ILE A 134 -5.49 17.99 -20.48
N PRO A 135 -5.86 18.00 -21.77
CA PRO A 135 -6.37 16.81 -22.47
C PRO A 135 -5.43 15.62 -22.48
N GLU A 136 -4.11 15.83 -22.54
CA GLU A 136 -3.07 14.79 -22.57
C GLU A 136 -2.59 14.37 -21.16
N PHE A 137 -3.28 14.81 -20.11
CA PHE A 137 -2.89 14.49 -18.73
C PHE A 137 -2.96 12.99 -18.47
N HIS A 138 -1.92 12.45 -17.86
CA HIS A 138 -1.84 11.06 -17.43
C HIS A 138 -1.64 10.94 -15.92
N VAL A 139 -1.96 9.79 -15.35
CA VAL A 139 -1.71 9.49 -13.94
C VAL A 139 -0.94 8.20 -13.75
N ASN A 140 0.09 8.27 -12.92
CA ASN A 140 0.88 7.13 -12.47
C ASN A 140 0.29 6.59 -11.17
N ILE A 141 0.12 5.27 -11.08
CA ILE A 141 -0.52 4.59 -9.94
C ILE A 141 0.39 3.47 -9.46
N ASN A 142 0.86 3.57 -8.23
CA ASN A 142 1.62 2.53 -7.57
C ASN A 142 0.73 1.32 -7.24
N VAL A 143 1.17 0.12 -7.60
CA VAL A 143 0.48 -1.13 -7.34
C VAL A 143 1.39 -2.12 -6.64
N SER A 144 0.95 -2.61 -5.47
CA SER A 144 1.67 -3.63 -4.71
C SER A 144 1.65 -4.98 -5.42
N TYR A 145 2.78 -5.71 -5.35
CA TYR A 145 2.86 -7.10 -5.81
C TYR A 145 1.75 -7.99 -5.19
N ILE A 146 1.48 -7.80 -3.90
CA ILE A 146 0.40 -8.52 -3.20
C ILE A 146 -0.97 -8.27 -3.85
N GLN A 147 -1.24 -7.03 -4.26
CA GLN A 147 -2.46 -6.69 -4.99
C GLN A 147 -2.52 -7.41 -6.34
N VAL A 148 -1.42 -7.41 -7.10
CA VAL A 148 -1.35 -8.08 -8.41
C VAL A 148 -1.71 -9.56 -8.31
N ILE A 149 -1.18 -10.28 -7.31
CA ILE A 149 -1.40 -11.73 -7.18
C ILE A 149 -2.69 -12.11 -6.45
N LYS A 150 -3.22 -11.24 -5.56
CA LYS A 150 -4.40 -11.56 -4.74
C LYS A 150 -5.71 -10.94 -5.24
N SER A 151 -5.66 -10.05 -6.26
CA SER A 151 -6.85 -9.43 -6.83
C SER A 151 -7.07 -9.85 -8.30
N ASN A 152 -8.11 -9.29 -8.92
CA ASN A 152 -8.28 -9.28 -10.36
C ASN A 152 -7.97 -7.88 -10.90
N LEU A 153 -6.68 -7.49 -10.82
CA LEU A 153 -6.20 -6.15 -11.18
C LEU A 153 -6.67 -5.72 -12.58
N VAL A 154 -6.58 -6.62 -13.57
CA VAL A 154 -7.01 -6.33 -14.95
C VAL A 154 -8.48 -5.92 -14.98
N LYS A 155 -9.35 -6.66 -14.27
CA LYS A 155 -10.77 -6.33 -14.19
C LYS A 155 -11.01 -5.02 -13.45
N ASP A 156 -10.32 -4.79 -12.34
CA ASP A 156 -10.49 -3.56 -11.54
C ASP A 156 -10.14 -2.33 -12.37
N VAL A 157 -9.03 -2.38 -13.14
CA VAL A 157 -8.58 -1.31 -14.02
C VAL A 157 -9.55 -1.11 -15.20
N THR A 158 -9.93 -2.19 -15.90
CA THR A 158 -10.84 -2.08 -17.06
C THR A 158 -12.22 -1.58 -16.67
N THR A 159 -12.76 -2.03 -15.52
CA THR A 159 -14.05 -1.51 -15.02
C THR A 159 -13.98 -0.01 -14.71
N ALA A 160 -12.86 0.48 -14.20
CA ALA A 160 -12.69 1.91 -13.97
C ALA A 160 -12.57 2.70 -15.29
N PHE A 161 -11.91 2.16 -16.32
CA PHE A 161 -11.88 2.78 -17.66
C PHE A 161 -13.27 2.94 -18.27
N GLU A 162 -14.08 1.88 -18.22
CA GLU A 162 -15.45 1.92 -18.72
C GLU A 162 -16.29 2.93 -17.94
N LYS A 163 -16.18 2.92 -16.60
CA LYS A 163 -16.95 3.80 -15.72
C LYS A 163 -16.68 5.29 -15.97
N TYR A 164 -15.43 5.67 -16.20
CA TYR A 164 -15.03 7.08 -16.36
C TYR A 164 -14.79 7.49 -17.82
N ASN A 165 -14.94 6.57 -18.77
CA ASN A 165 -14.70 6.79 -20.19
C ASN A 165 -13.34 7.47 -20.44
N ILE A 166 -12.27 6.84 -19.94
CA ILE A 166 -10.90 7.33 -20.07
C ILE A 166 -10.10 6.48 -21.06
N ASN A 167 -9.16 7.11 -21.76
CA ASN A 167 -8.23 6.39 -22.62
C ASN A 167 -7.24 5.60 -21.73
N PRO A 168 -7.10 4.28 -21.92
CA PRO A 168 -6.15 3.46 -21.14
C PRO A 168 -4.71 3.97 -21.16
N SER A 169 -4.26 4.61 -22.24
CA SER A 169 -2.91 5.19 -22.37
C SER A 169 -2.64 6.36 -21.42
N SER A 170 -3.69 6.95 -20.84
CA SER A 170 -3.56 7.98 -19.80
C SER A 170 -3.25 7.43 -18.42
N ILE A 171 -3.20 6.10 -18.26
CA ILE A 171 -2.94 5.43 -16.98
C ILE A 171 -1.63 4.66 -17.08
N ILE A 172 -0.75 4.93 -16.14
CA ILE A 172 0.53 4.22 -15.99
C ILE A 172 0.51 3.48 -14.66
N ILE A 173 0.65 2.17 -14.70
CA ILE A 173 0.79 1.34 -13.50
C ILE A 173 2.26 1.20 -13.18
N GLU A 174 2.62 1.58 -11.97
CA GLU A 174 3.99 1.50 -11.46
C GLU A 174 4.14 0.35 -10.46
N MET A 175 5.27 -0.32 -10.51
CA MET A 175 5.64 -1.37 -9.57
C MET A 175 7.11 -1.34 -9.23
N THR A 176 7.43 -1.73 -8.01
CA THR A 176 8.81 -1.83 -7.55
C THR A 176 9.54 -3.00 -8.20
N GLU A 177 10.87 -2.88 -8.35
CA GLU A 177 11.75 -3.94 -8.85
C GLU A 177 11.62 -5.24 -8.05
N SER A 178 11.46 -5.15 -6.72
CA SER A 178 11.30 -6.31 -5.83
C SER A 178 10.08 -7.17 -6.21
N GLY A 179 9.00 -6.54 -6.70
CA GLY A 179 7.81 -7.26 -7.21
C GLY A 179 8.09 -8.06 -8.48
N LEU A 180 9.03 -7.60 -9.32
CA LEU A 180 9.44 -8.32 -10.52
C LEU A 180 10.28 -9.57 -10.22
N LEU A 181 11.16 -9.51 -9.21
CA LEU A 181 12.02 -10.63 -8.84
C LEU A 181 11.22 -11.83 -8.30
N GLU A 182 10.10 -11.57 -7.64
CA GLU A 182 9.15 -12.59 -7.20
C GLU A 182 8.23 -13.07 -8.35
N SER A 183 8.43 -12.59 -9.59
CA SER A 183 7.52 -12.76 -10.70
C SER A 183 7.34 -14.23 -11.09
N ASN A 184 6.12 -14.69 -10.96
CA ASN A 184 5.68 -15.97 -11.48
C ASN A 184 4.95 -15.77 -12.82
N LYS A 185 4.65 -16.90 -13.51
CA LYS A 185 3.94 -16.89 -14.80
C LYS A 185 2.61 -16.12 -14.76
N ARG A 186 1.94 -16.08 -13.59
CA ARG A 186 0.67 -15.37 -13.41
C ARG A 186 0.87 -13.85 -13.46
N TYR A 187 1.92 -13.38 -12.82
CA TYR A 187 2.29 -11.97 -12.82
C TYR A 187 2.53 -11.45 -14.26
N MET A 188 3.36 -12.17 -15.02
CA MET A 188 3.66 -11.79 -16.41
C MET A 188 2.40 -11.77 -17.30
N LYS A 189 1.45 -12.68 -17.08
CA LYS A 189 0.16 -12.68 -17.78
C LYS A 189 -0.68 -11.44 -17.47
N ILE A 190 -0.74 -11.02 -16.21
CA ILE A 190 -1.47 -9.81 -15.80
C ILE A 190 -0.85 -8.58 -16.45
N TRP A 191 0.48 -8.51 -16.43
CA TRP A 191 1.26 -7.43 -17.03
C TRP A 191 1.03 -7.32 -18.54
N SER A 192 1.13 -8.44 -19.27
CA SER A 192 0.82 -8.50 -20.70
C SER A 192 -0.63 -8.08 -20.98
N ALA A 193 -1.57 -8.57 -20.19
CA ALA A 193 -2.99 -8.25 -20.37
C ALA A 193 -3.32 -6.76 -20.14
N LEU A 194 -2.61 -6.05 -19.24
CA LEU A 194 -2.72 -4.60 -19.08
C LEU A 194 -2.12 -3.87 -20.26
N LYS A 195 -0.92 -4.28 -20.71
CA LYS A 195 -0.24 -3.69 -21.88
C LYS A 195 -1.07 -3.84 -23.16
N GLU A 196 -1.67 -5.02 -23.39
CA GLU A 196 -2.55 -5.26 -24.55
C GLU A 196 -3.79 -4.35 -24.56
N ARG A 197 -4.19 -3.84 -23.39
CA ARG A 197 -5.28 -2.87 -23.24
C ARG A 197 -4.85 -1.42 -23.36
N GLY A 198 -3.57 -1.18 -23.65
CA GLY A 198 -3.02 0.16 -23.84
C GLY A 198 -2.60 0.87 -22.55
N VAL A 199 -2.57 0.18 -21.41
CA VAL A 199 -2.09 0.73 -20.13
C VAL A 199 -0.58 0.91 -20.18
N GLY A 200 -0.09 2.08 -19.77
CA GLY A 200 1.33 2.33 -19.53
C GLY A 200 1.84 1.49 -18.36
N LEU A 201 3.06 1.00 -18.45
CA LEU A 201 3.69 0.19 -17.41
C LEU A 201 5.06 0.77 -17.09
N ALA A 202 5.33 1.04 -15.81
CA ALA A 202 6.60 1.56 -15.34
C ALA A 202 7.17 0.70 -14.20
N LEU A 203 8.48 0.72 -14.09
CA LEU A 203 9.21 0.09 -13.01
C LEU A 203 9.78 1.19 -12.11
N ASP A 204 9.37 1.16 -10.86
CA ASP A 204 9.83 2.10 -9.85
C ASP A 204 10.99 1.53 -9.03
N ASP A 205 11.77 2.41 -8.38
CA ASP A 205 12.92 2.07 -7.55
C ASP A 205 13.99 1.20 -8.24
N PHE A 206 14.13 1.31 -9.58
CA PHE A 206 15.10 0.51 -10.33
C PHE A 206 16.54 0.72 -9.84
N GLY A 207 17.23 -0.39 -9.52
CA GLY A 207 18.60 -0.37 -9.02
C GLY A 207 18.78 -0.22 -7.51
N THR A 208 17.67 -0.12 -6.73
CA THR A 208 17.74 0.00 -5.27
C THR A 208 17.71 -1.36 -4.56
N GLY A 209 17.31 -2.42 -5.25
CA GLY A 209 17.02 -3.71 -4.65
C GLY A 209 18.10 -4.79 -4.80
N TYR A 210 18.70 -5.00 -5.96
CA TYR A 210 19.72 -6.03 -6.21
C TYR A 210 20.40 -5.76 -7.58
N SER A 211 21.38 -4.92 -7.60
CA SER A 211 22.36 -4.89 -8.69
C SER A 211 23.68 -5.49 -8.22
#